data_be6ddc477bb5ce2189314a225fb8b13d
#
_entry.id   be6ddc477bb5ce2189314a225fb8b13d
#
_cell.length_a   1.000
_cell.length_b   1.000
_cell.length_c   1.000
_cell.angle_alpha   90.00
_cell.angle_beta   90.00
_cell.angle_gamma   90.00
#
_symmetry.space_group_name_H-M   'P 1'
#
loop_
_entity.id
_entity.type
_entity.pdbx_description
1 polymer ?
#
loop_
_entity_poly.entity_id
_entity_poly.type
_entity_poly.pdbx_seq_one_letter_code
_entity_poly.pdbx_strand_id
1 'polypeptide(L)'
;EAAKGAALLWLESPTNPALENVDLKTIIAGAKKLGVGVAVDNTLATPLLQNPLALGADISIHSVTKYLSGHSDLILGSLTTNDQALYGRLEQSRRYGGAIAGPFEAWIALRGLRTFAIRMQRSQENAMELANRLSKDSRISKVRYPGLATDSYHSLAKSFMKGFGAMISFDVNASVEQVDLMCNSSRLITNATSLGGVESIWERRRRWATESTLVPENLIRFSVGIENVDDLWADIEHAFTAAKIK
;
A
#
# COMPACT_ATOMS: atom_id res chain seq x y z
N GLU A 1 -5.86 14.43 -21.70
CA GLU A 1 -4.91 15.08 -22.63
C GLU A 1 -3.46 14.64 -22.36
N ALA A 2 -3.01 14.58 -21.10
CA ALA A 2 -1.62 14.21 -20.76
C ALA A 2 -1.17 12.83 -21.30
N ALA A 3 -2.10 11.91 -21.51
CA ALA A 3 -1.80 10.58 -22.05
C ALA A 3 -1.80 10.52 -23.60
N LYS A 4 -2.15 11.61 -24.28
CA LYS A 4 -2.21 11.61 -25.73
C LYS A 4 -0.83 11.38 -26.35
N GLY A 5 -0.71 10.35 -27.21
CA GLY A 5 0.56 9.96 -27.82
C GLY A 5 1.48 9.11 -26.94
N ALA A 6 1.08 8.81 -25.71
CA ALA A 6 1.81 7.86 -24.87
C ALA A 6 1.55 6.41 -25.34
N ALA A 7 2.56 5.55 -25.18
CA ALA A 7 2.40 4.12 -25.42
C ALA A 7 1.73 3.41 -24.23
N LEU A 8 1.99 3.89 -23.03
CA LEU A 8 1.54 3.29 -21.77
C LEU A 8 1.22 4.38 -20.75
N LEU A 9 0.12 4.24 -20.06
CA LEU A 9 -0.23 4.95 -18.84
C LEU A 9 -0.02 4.01 -17.65
N TRP A 10 0.89 4.39 -16.76
CA TRP A 10 1.15 3.68 -15.52
C TRP A 10 0.45 4.38 -14.37
N LEU A 11 -0.39 3.67 -13.63
CA LEU A 11 -1.15 4.17 -12.49
C LEU A 11 -0.79 3.39 -11.23
N GLU A 12 -0.89 4.05 -10.09
CA GLU A 12 -0.86 3.47 -8.75
C GLU A 12 -2.08 3.98 -7.98
N SER A 13 -2.88 3.06 -7.40
CA SER A 13 -4.05 3.44 -6.61
C SER A 13 -4.41 2.30 -5.63
N PRO A 14 -4.42 2.60 -4.30
CA PRO A 14 -4.00 3.84 -3.63
C PRO A 14 -2.51 4.15 -3.81
N THR A 15 -2.13 5.44 -3.75
CA THR A 15 -0.74 5.87 -3.87
C THR A 15 0.05 5.65 -2.57
N ASN A 16 1.36 5.50 -2.68
CA ASN A 16 2.29 5.40 -1.55
C ASN A 16 3.15 6.67 -1.46
N PRO A 17 3.20 7.39 -0.33
CA PRO A 17 2.60 7.07 0.97
C PRO A 17 1.25 7.74 1.24
N ALA A 18 0.75 8.61 0.37
CA ALA A 18 -0.38 9.50 0.66
C ALA A 18 -1.76 8.81 0.66
N LEU A 19 -1.84 7.58 0.17
CA LEU A 19 -3.07 6.77 0.07
C LEU A 19 -4.19 7.44 -0.76
N GLU A 20 -3.79 8.28 -1.71
CA GLU A 20 -4.69 8.90 -2.65
C GLU A 20 -5.29 7.86 -3.60
N ASN A 21 -6.58 7.96 -3.85
CA ASN A 21 -7.25 7.10 -4.82
C ASN A 21 -7.59 7.90 -6.07
N VAL A 22 -7.40 7.28 -7.23
CA VAL A 22 -7.78 7.85 -8.51
C VAL A 22 -9.01 7.13 -9.06
N ASP A 23 -9.84 7.83 -9.84
CA ASP A 23 -10.96 7.21 -10.55
C ASP A 23 -10.44 6.32 -11.69
N LEU A 24 -10.01 5.11 -11.31
CA LEU A 24 -9.45 4.14 -12.26
C LEU A 24 -10.41 3.88 -13.42
N LYS A 25 -11.71 3.77 -13.17
CA LYS A 25 -12.71 3.46 -14.19
C LYS A 25 -12.74 4.54 -15.27
N THR A 26 -12.82 5.80 -14.87
CA THR A 26 -12.84 6.95 -15.80
C THR A 26 -11.51 7.12 -16.51
N ILE A 27 -10.39 7.01 -15.80
CA ILE A 27 -9.04 7.18 -16.37
C ILE A 27 -8.73 6.09 -17.38
N ILE A 28 -9.00 4.82 -17.03
CA ILE A 28 -8.79 3.67 -17.94
C ILE A 28 -9.63 3.82 -19.20
N ALA A 29 -10.92 4.13 -19.06
CA ALA A 29 -11.80 4.34 -20.20
C ALA A 29 -11.33 5.50 -21.11
N GLY A 30 -10.80 6.57 -20.51
CA GLY A 30 -10.23 7.71 -21.24
C GLY A 30 -8.96 7.33 -22.01
N ALA A 31 -8.05 6.59 -21.40
CA ALA A 31 -6.81 6.11 -22.01
C ALA A 31 -7.10 5.17 -23.19
N LYS A 32 -8.06 4.26 -23.02
CA LYS A 32 -8.50 3.34 -24.10
C LYS A 32 -9.04 4.06 -25.31
N LYS A 33 -9.81 5.14 -25.16
CA LYS A 33 -10.28 5.96 -26.27
C LYS A 33 -9.15 6.63 -27.07
N LEU A 34 -8.00 6.81 -26.44
CA LEU A 34 -6.79 7.38 -27.04
C LEU A 34 -5.87 6.30 -27.62
N GLY A 35 -6.21 5.02 -27.52
CA GLY A 35 -5.35 3.90 -27.94
C GLY A 35 -4.15 3.66 -27.04
N VAL A 36 -4.18 4.17 -25.79
CA VAL A 36 -3.09 4.07 -24.82
C VAL A 36 -3.28 2.83 -23.95
N GLY A 37 -2.23 2.01 -23.84
CA GLY A 37 -2.19 0.88 -22.90
C GLY A 37 -2.22 1.35 -21.45
N VAL A 38 -2.82 0.57 -20.54
CA VAL A 38 -2.92 0.92 -19.12
C VAL A 38 -2.39 -0.20 -18.24
N ALA A 39 -1.42 0.14 -17.41
CA ALA A 39 -0.92 -0.71 -16.33
C ALA A 39 -1.27 -0.08 -14.97
N VAL A 40 -1.73 -0.88 -14.04
CA VAL A 40 -2.07 -0.43 -12.68
C VAL A 40 -1.25 -1.22 -11.67
N ASP A 41 -0.42 -0.52 -10.90
CA ASP A 41 0.17 -1.07 -9.68
C ASP A 41 -0.93 -1.17 -8.61
N ASN A 42 -1.31 -2.39 -8.32
CA ASN A 42 -2.39 -2.75 -7.42
C ASN A 42 -1.87 -3.31 -6.09
N THR A 43 -0.60 -3.09 -5.79
CA THR A 43 0.09 -3.68 -4.64
C THR A 43 -0.61 -3.36 -3.32
N LEU A 44 -0.98 -2.08 -3.08
CA LEU A 44 -1.60 -1.66 -1.82
C LEU A 44 -3.05 -2.14 -1.67
N ALA A 45 -3.82 -2.11 -2.75
CA ALA A 45 -5.21 -2.57 -2.74
C ALA A 45 -5.31 -4.09 -2.74
N THR A 46 -4.36 -4.80 -3.36
CA THR A 46 -4.36 -6.24 -3.57
C THR A 46 -5.50 -6.73 -4.48
N PRO A 47 -5.42 -7.94 -5.03
CA PRO A 47 -6.49 -8.47 -5.89
C PRO A 47 -7.78 -8.82 -5.12
N LEU A 48 -7.75 -8.87 -3.78
CA LEU A 48 -8.96 -9.09 -2.97
C LEU A 48 -9.85 -7.85 -2.94
N LEU A 49 -9.24 -6.66 -2.90
CA LEU A 49 -9.98 -5.41 -2.66
C LEU A 49 -10.22 -4.62 -3.94
N GLN A 50 -9.35 -4.76 -4.94
CA GLN A 50 -9.46 -4.04 -6.22
C GLN A 50 -9.01 -4.93 -7.38
N ASN A 51 -9.76 -4.90 -8.49
CA ASN A 51 -9.43 -5.66 -9.69
C ASN A 51 -9.32 -4.75 -10.92
N PRO A 52 -8.13 -4.22 -11.24
CA PRO A 52 -7.92 -3.32 -12.36
C PRO A 52 -8.29 -3.91 -13.71
N LEU A 53 -8.07 -5.22 -13.94
CA LEU A 53 -8.42 -5.88 -15.19
C LEU A 53 -9.93 -5.86 -15.43
N ALA A 54 -10.74 -6.05 -14.39
CA ALA A 54 -12.20 -5.94 -14.49
C ALA A 54 -12.67 -4.49 -14.77
N LEU A 55 -11.84 -3.50 -14.46
CA LEU A 55 -12.08 -2.09 -14.81
C LEU A 55 -11.58 -1.72 -16.21
N GLY A 56 -10.95 -2.66 -16.93
CA GLY A 56 -10.49 -2.49 -18.31
C GLY A 56 -8.98 -2.19 -18.47
N ALA A 57 -8.17 -2.25 -17.41
CA ALA A 57 -6.72 -2.15 -17.51
C ALA A 57 -6.16 -3.33 -18.33
N ASP A 58 -5.02 -3.12 -19.01
CA ASP A 58 -4.33 -4.17 -19.75
C ASP A 58 -3.46 -5.04 -18.86
N ILE A 59 -2.87 -4.43 -17.82
CA ILE A 59 -1.95 -5.09 -16.90
C ILE A 59 -2.32 -4.69 -15.47
N SER A 60 -2.44 -5.69 -14.59
CA SER A 60 -2.42 -5.51 -13.15
C SER A 60 -1.07 -5.96 -12.60
N ILE A 61 -0.42 -5.09 -11.83
CA ILE A 61 0.92 -5.29 -11.29
C ILE A 61 0.82 -5.46 -9.78
N HIS A 62 1.59 -6.39 -9.23
CA HIS A 62 1.73 -6.55 -7.79
C HIS A 62 3.19 -6.80 -7.41
N SER A 63 3.66 -6.10 -6.40
CA SER A 63 4.81 -6.55 -5.63
C SER A 63 4.35 -7.72 -4.75
N VAL A 64 4.65 -8.95 -5.18
CA VAL A 64 4.34 -10.18 -4.42
C VAL A 64 5.08 -10.19 -3.08
N THR A 65 6.23 -9.51 -3.03
CA THR A 65 7.03 -9.19 -1.83
C THR A 65 6.18 -8.68 -0.67
N LYS A 66 5.06 -7.99 -0.95
CA LYS A 66 4.19 -7.31 0.01
C LYS A 66 3.09 -8.28 0.51
N TYR A 67 1.86 -7.86 0.52
CA TYR A 67 0.71 -8.61 1.04
C TYR A 67 0.54 -10.02 0.50
N LEU A 68 0.90 -10.27 -0.78
CA LEU A 68 0.67 -11.58 -1.39
C LEU A 68 1.52 -12.66 -0.72
N SER A 69 2.81 -12.43 -0.52
CA SER A 69 3.67 -13.27 0.32
C SER A 69 3.37 -13.05 1.81
N GLY A 70 3.45 -11.82 2.27
CA GLY A 70 3.03 -11.36 3.59
C GLY A 70 3.91 -11.79 4.76
N HIS A 71 5.12 -12.27 4.54
CA HIS A 71 6.01 -12.79 5.59
C HIS A 71 7.42 -12.17 5.56
N SER A 72 7.63 -11.11 4.77
CA SER A 72 8.90 -10.37 4.68
C SER A 72 10.12 -11.22 4.29
N ASP A 73 9.89 -12.34 3.58
CA ASP A 73 10.86 -13.42 3.36
C ASP A 73 11.22 -13.64 1.89
N LEU A 74 10.65 -12.83 0.95
CA LEU A 74 10.98 -12.94 -0.47
C LEU A 74 10.87 -11.60 -1.20
N ILE A 75 11.53 -11.52 -2.35
CA ILE A 75 11.40 -10.43 -3.33
C ILE A 75 10.87 -11.02 -4.63
N LEU A 76 9.65 -10.64 -5.03
CA LEU A 76 9.02 -11.14 -6.23
C LEU A 76 7.98 -10.13 -6.75
N GLY A 77 7.83 -10.06 -8.08
CA GLY A 77 6.77 -9.31 -8.75
C GLY A 77 5.85 -10.20 -9.56
N SER A 78 4.64 -9.74 -9.83
CA SER A 78 3.73 -10.39 -10.78
C SER A 78 3.08 -9.38 -11.71
N LEU A 79 2.92 -9.79 -12.96
CA LEU A 79 2.16 -9.09 -13.99
C LEU A 79 1.02 -10.02 -14.43
N THR A 80 -0.20 -9.49 -14.43
CA THR A 80 -1.40 -10.24 -14.83
C THR A 80 -2.09 -9.50 -15.96
N THR A 81 -2.47 -10.23 -17.01
CA THR A 81 -3.22 -9.70 -18.15
C THR A 81 -4.23 -10.72 -18.64
N ASN A 82 -5.32 -10.24 -19.26
CA ASN A 82 -6.30 -11.08 -19.97
C ASN A 82 -5.99 -11.19 -21.49
N ASP A 83 -5.00 -10.45 -22.00
CA ASP A 83 -4.62 -10.43 -23.40
C ASP A 83 -3.51 -11.46 -23.66
N GLN A 84 -3.81 -12.47 -24.49
CA GLN A 84 -2.87 -13.56 -24.80
C GLN A 84 -1.63 -13.08 -25.58
N ALA A 85 -1.77 -12.08 -26.45
CA ALA A 85 -0.64 -11.55 -27.21
C ALA A 85 0.29 -10.74 -26.30
N LEU A 86 -0.30 -9.94 -25.40
CA LEU A 86 0.44 -9.22 -24.37
C LEU A 86 1.13 -10.18 -23.39
N TYR A 87 0.45 -11.24 -22.95
CA TYR A 87 1.04 -12.30 -22.13
C TYR A 87 2.29 -12.89 -22.78
N GLY A 88 2.22 -13.25 -24.08
CA GLY A 88 3.37 -13.79 -24.82
C GLY A 88 4.57 -12.84 -24.84
N ARG A 89 4.34 -11.54 -25.03
CA ARG A 89 5.40 -10.52 -24.99
C ARG A 89 6.00 -10.36 -23.60
N LEU A 90 5.18 -10.34 -22.56
CA LEU A 90 5.63 -10.25 -21.17
C LEU A 90 6.44 -11.49 -20.77
N GLU A 91 5.98 -12.68 -21.16
CA GLU A 91 6.70 -13.93 -20.90
C GLU A 91 8.05 -13.98 -21.63
N GLN A 92 8.08 -13.56 -22.88
CA GLN A 92 9.32 -13.45 -23.65
C GLN A 92 10.31 -12.48 -22.99
N SER A 93 9.83 -11.29 -22.58
CA SER A 93 10.65 -10.31 -21.86
C SER A 93 11.19 -10.88 -20.55
N ARG A 94 10.36 -11.58 -19.77
CA ARG A 94 10.78 -12.24 -18.54
C ARG A 94 11.90 -13.26 -18.78
N ARG A 95 11.74 -14.11 -19.79
CA ARG A 95 12.72 -15.18 -20.14
C ARG A 95 14.05 -14.58 -20.60
N TYR A 96 14.02 -13.65 -21.55
CA TYR A 96 15.24 -13.09 -22.14
C TYR A 96 15.89 -12.04 -21.24
N GLY A 97 15.12 -11.31 -20.45
CA GLY A 97 15.61 -10.34 -19.48
C GLY A 97 16.13 -10.97 -18.20
N GLY A 98 15.88 -12.26 -17.96
CA GLY A 98 16.36 -12.97 -16.78
C GLY A 98 15.59 -12.69 -15.49
N ALA A 99 14.48 -11.95 -15.51
CA ALA A 99 13.64 -11.68 -14.35
C ALA A 99 12.76 -12.90 -14.00
N ILE A 100 13.41 -14.01 -13.66
CA ILE A 100 12.77 -15.30 -13.41
C ILE A 100 12.88 -15.61 -11.92
N ALA A 101 11.74 -15.90 -11.29
CA ALA A 101 11.73 -16.41 -9.92
C ALA A 101 12.39 -17.78 -9.84
N GLY A 102 13.18 -18.02 -8.81
CA GLY A 102 13.65 -19.36 -8.46
C GLY A 102 12.49 -20.24 -7.96
N PRO A 103 12.66 -21.59 -8.01
CA PRO A 103 11.61 -22.50 -7.54
C PRO A 103 11.31 -22.31 -6.04
N PHE A 104 12.29 -21.93 -5.23
CA PHE A 104 12.13 -21.69 -3.81
C PHE A 104 11.27 -20.44 -3.54
N GLU A 105 11.57 -19.32 -4.22
CA GLU A 105 10.80 -18.08 -4.13
C GLU A 105 9.35 -18.30 -4.60
N ALA A 106 9.15 -19.05 -5.68
CA ALA A 106 7.82 -19.39 -6.17
C ALA A 106 7.04 -20.25 -5.16
N TRP A 107 7.71 -21.18 -4.49
CA TRP A 107 7.11 -22.03 -3.45
C TRP A 107 6.73 -21.21 -2.22
N ILE A 108 7.59 -20.31 -1.73
CA ILE A 108 7.30 -19.40 -0.61
C ILE A 108 6.12 -18.50 -0.95
N ALA A 109 6.11 -17.90 -2.16
CA ALA A 109 5.00 -17.07 -2.62
C ALA A 109 3.67 -17.82 -2.59
N LEU A 110 3.64 -19.06 -3.12
CA LEU A 110 2.46 -19.91 -3.12
C LEU A 110 2.01 -20.25 -1.69
N ARG A 111 2.96 -20.50 -0.79
CA ARG A 111 2.67 -20.79 0.61
C ARG A 111 2.03 -19.57 1.29
N GLY A 112 2.56 -18.35 1.06
CA GLY A 112 2.01 -17.09 1.57
C GLY A 112 0.59 -16.83 1.05
N LEU A 113 0.33 -17.09 -0.24
CA LEU A 113 -0.99 -16.91 -0.86
C LEU A 113 -2.10 -17.76 -0.20
N ARG A 114 -1.78 -18.91 0.38
CA ARG A 114 -2.77 -19.78 1.03
C ARG A 114 -3.43 -19.17 2.27
N THR A 115 -2.78 -18.20 2.92
CA THR A 115 -3.31 -17.48 4.09
C THR A 115 -3.65 -16.02 3.78
N PHE A 116 -3.50 -15.61 2.53
CA PHE A 116 -3.59 -14.21 2.13
C PHE A 116 -4.93 -13.56 2.52
N ALA A 117 -6.06 -14.23 2.25
CA ALA A 117 -7.38 -13.68 2.55
C ALA A 117 -7.58 -13.42 4.04
N ILE A 118 -7.18 -14.39 4.89
CA ILE A 118 -7.32 -14.29 6.35
C ILE A 118 -6.42 -13.18 6.89
N ARG A 119 -5.16 -13.09 6.42
CA ARG A 119 -4.22 -12.04 6.83
C ARG A 119 -4.73 -10.66 6.42
N MET A 120 -5.20 -10.52 5.18
CA MET A 120 -5.71 -9.24 4.67
C MET A 120 -6.93 -8.78 5.43
N GLN A 121 -7.85 -9.69 5.74
CA GLN A 121 -9.03 -9.39 6.55
C GLN A 121 -8.62 -8.86 7.93
N ARG A 122 -7.76 -9.60 8.65
CA ARG A 122 -7.34 -9.22 10.00
C ARG A 122 -6.57 -7.89 10.01
N SER A 123 -5.62 -7.71 9.10
CA SER A 123 -4.87 -6.47 9.00
C SER A 123 -5.78 -5.27 8.69
N GLN A 124 -6.78 -5.44 7.84
CA GLN A 124 -7.74 -4.38 7.51
C GLN A 124 -8.65 -4.03 8.69
N GLU A 125 -9.11 -5.02 9.46
CA GLU A 125 -9.87 -4.80 10.69
C GLU A 125 -9.05 -3.98 11.69
N ASN A 126 -7.80 -4.37 11.92
CA ASN A 126 -6.87 -3.63 12.77
C ASN A 126 -6.63 -2.21 12.27
N ALA A 127 -6.40 -2.04 10.96
CA ALA A 127 -6.18 -0.73 10.37
C ALA A 127 -7.37 0.20 10.53
N MET A 128 -8.58 -0.29 10.34
CA MET A 128 -9.81 0.50 10.55
C MET A 128 -9.91 0.98 12.00
N GLU A 129 -9.69 0.08 12.96
CA GLU A 129 -9.75 0.43 14.39
C GLU A 129 -8.67 1.44 14.78
N LEU A 130 -7.42 1.20 14.36
CA LEU A 130 -6.31 2.13 14.64
C LEU A 130 -6.50 3.49 13.95
N ALA A 131 -7.00 3.52 12.71
CA ALA A 131 -7.31 4.76 12.02
C ALA A 131 -8.41 5.57 12.74
N ASN A 132 -9.42 4.89 13.28
CA ASN A 132 -10.46 5.53 14.10
C ASN A 132 -9.90 6.10 15.42
N ARG A 133 -8.99 5.40 16.09
CA ARG A 133 -8.33 5.89 17.30
C ARG A 133 -7.44 7.10 16.98
N LEU A 134 -6.56 6.97 15.99
CA LEU A 134 -5.66 8.04 15.55
C LEU A 134 -6.41 9.30 15.10
N SER A 135 -7.57 9.15 14.45
CA SER A 135 -8.36 10.29 13.98
C SER A 135 -8.99 11.13 15.10
N LYS A 136 -9.04 10.61 16.31
CA LYS A 136 -9.57 11.28 17.52
C LYS A 136 -8.46 11.80 18.43
N ASP A 137 -7.21 11.54 18.11
CA ASP A 137 -6.05 11.88 18.91
C ASP A 137 -5.56 13.29 18.58
N SER A 138 -5.50 14.18 19.57
CA SER A 138 -5.05 15.57 19.41
C SER A 138 -3.59 15.71 18.97
N ARG A 139 -2.78 14.67 19.18
CA ARG A 139 -1.38 14.60 18.75
C ARG A 139 -1.23 14.38 17.24
N ILE A 140 -2.34 14.08 16.54
CA ILE A 140 -2.38 13.81 15.11
C ILE A 140 -3.12 14.93 14.39
N SER A 141 -2.47 15.56 13.42
CA SER A 141 -3.07 16.63 12.62
C SER A 141 -3.90 16.11 11.45
N LYS A 142 -3.54 14.95 10.91
CA LYS A 142 -4.23 14.36 9.76
C LYS A 142 -4.03 12.84 9.74
N VAL A 143 -5.12 12.12 9.53
CA VAL A 143 -5.08 10.68 9.19
C VAL A 143 -5.52 10.51 7.74
N ARG A 144 -4.77 9.71 6.98
CA ARG A 144 -5.10 9.29 5.62
C ARG A 144 -5.38 7.80 5.66
N TYR A 145 -6.62 7.46 5.50
CA TYR A 145 -7.10 6.08 5.38
C TYR A 145 -8.44 6.09 4.66
N PRO A 146 -8.56 5.59 3.44
CA PRO A 146 -9.80 5.65 2.66
C PRO A 146 -11.00 4.97 3.32
N GLY A 147 -10.77 4.16 4.37
CA GLY A 147 -11.83 3.56 5.19
C GLY A 147 -12.56 4.55 6.11
N LEU A 148 -11.94 5.66 6.49
CA LEU A 148 -12.59 6.68 7.31
C LEU A 148 -13.57 7.49 6.46
N ALA A 149 -14.79 7.69 6.96
CA ALA A 149 -15.80 8.50 6.26
C ALA A 149 -15.37 9.97 6.07
N THR A 150 -14.42 10.44 6.87
CA THR A 150 -13.83 11.78 6.80
C THR A 150 -12.68 11.89 5.81
N ASP A 151 -12.18 10.78 5.28
CA ASP A 151 -11.13 10.79 4.26
C ASP A 151 -11.67 11.31 2.93
N SER A 152 -10.93 12.19 2.27
CA SER A 152 -11.34 12.83 1.01
C SER A 152 -11.58 11.84 -0.14
N TYR A 153 -10.95 10.66 -0.06
CA TYR A 153 -11.07 9.60 -1.07
C TYR A 153 -12.07 8.51 -0.69
N HIS A 154 -12.71 8.58 0.50
CA HIS A 154 -13.62 7.53 0.97
C HIS A 154 -14.71 7.17 -0.04
N SER A 155 -15.46 8.18 -0.51
CA SER A 155 -16.58 7.97 -1.42
C SER A 155 -16.12 7.38 -2.76
N LEU A 156 -14.98 7.84 -3.27
CA LEU A 156 -14.40 7.31 -4.49
C LEU A 156 -13.94 5.85 -4.30
N ALA A 157 -13.13 5.58 -3.28
CA ALA A 157 -12.63 4.23 -2.98
C ALA A 157 -13.80 3.24 -2.80
N LYS A 158 -14.82 3.61 -2.04
CA LYS A 158 -16.03 2.81 -1.80
C LYS A 158 -16.80 2.47 -3.08
N SER A 159 -16.67 3.28 -4.14
CA SER A 159 -17.40 3.06 -5.38
C SER A 159 -16.87 1.89 -6.22
N PHE A 160 -15.63 1.45 -6.02
CA PHE A 160 -15.01 0.38 -6.81
C PHE A 160 -14.15 -0.60 -6.01
N MET A 161 -13.75 -0.27 -4.78
CA MET A 161 -13.00 -1.17 -3.91
C MET A 161 -13.94 -1.98 -3.00
N LYS A 162 -13.55 -3.22 -2.69
CA LYS A 162 -14.27 -4.11 -1.75
C LYS A 162 -13.83 -3.95 -0.30
N GLY A 163 -12.87 -3.07 -0.05
CA GLY A 163 -12.29 -2.73 1.24
C GLY A 163 -11.17 -1.71 1.08
N PHE A 164 -10.55 -1.29 2.17
CA PHE A 164 -9.70 -0.10 2.18
C PHE A 164 -8.22 -0.39 2.47
N GLY A 165 -7.87 -1.68 2.62
CA GLY A 165 -6.49 -2.11 2.86
C GLY A 165 -6.04 -1.96 4.31
N ALA A 166 -4.75 -2.18 4.51
CA ALA A 166 -4.14 -2.18 5.84
C ALA A 166 -2.98 -1.17 5.98
N MET A 167 -2.94 -0.17 5.09
CA MET A 167 -2.02 0.96 5.19
C MET A 167 -2.73 2.15 5.80
N ILE A 168 -2.10 2.79 6.78
CA ILE A 168 -2.50 4.08 7.33
C ILE A 168 -1.34 5.04 7.12
N SER A 169 -1.62 6.30 6.77
CA SER A 169 -0.63 7.36 6.85
C SER A 169 -1.17 8.49 7.70
N PHE A 170 -0.35 9.05 8.59
CA PHE A 170 -0.78 10.12 9.48
C PHE A 170 0.34 11.11 9.77
N ASP A 171 -0.04 12.35 9.98
CA ASP A 171 0.87 13.44 10.33
C ASP A 171 0.83 13.69 11.84
N VAL A 172 1.99 13.62 12.49
CA VAL A 172 2.11 13.83 13.94
C VAL A 172 2.36 15.31 14.23
N ASN A 173 1.69 15.88 15.23
CA ASN A 173 1.90 17.27 15.70
C ASN A 173 3.18 17.39 16.53
N ALA A 174 4.34 17.13 15.91
CA ALA A 174 5.63 17.10 16.60
C ALA A 174 6.77 17.47 15.65
N SER A 175 7.95 17.72 16.19
CA SER A 175 9.16 17.94 15.37
C SER A 175 9.62 16.65 14.71
N VAL A 176 10.44 16.77 13.66
CA VAL A 176 11.02 15.62 12.93
C VAL A 176 11.76 14.69 13.88
N GLU A 177 12.55 15.26 14.81
CA GLU A 177 13.34 14.51 15.77
C GLU A 177 12.46 13.73 16.75
N GLN A 178 11.33 14.32 17.17
CA GLN A 178 10.36 13.64 18.03
C GLN A 178 9.66 12.49 17.28
N VAL A 179 9.31 12.70 16.01
CA VAL A 179 8.68 11.65 15.19
C VAL A 179 9.66 10.50 14.92
N ASP A 180 10.93 10.80 14.64
CA ASP A 180 11.97 9.77 14.49
C ASP A 180 12.19 9.01 15.83
N LEU A 181 12.21 9.72 16.96
CA LEU A 181 12.31 9.09 18.28
C LEU A 181 11.09 8.21 18.57
N MET A 182 9.87 8.66 18.22
CA MET A 182 8.63 7.88 18.33
C MET A 182 8.77 6.56 17.55
N CYS A 183 9.13 6.65 16.27
CA CYS A 183 9.27 5.46 15.43
C CYS A 183 10.31 4.46 15.98
N ASN A 184 11.38 4.96 16.61
CA ASN A 184 12.46 4.12 17.16
C ASN A 184 12.15 3.59 18.58
N SER A 185 11.15 4.12 19.26
CA SER A 185 10.83 3.75 20.66
C SER A 185 9.75 2.68 20.77
N SER A 186 9.07 2.34 19.69
CA SER A 186 8.12 1.22 19.65
C SER A 186 8.80 -0.11 19.97
N ARG A 187 8.05 -1.02 20.55
CA ARG A 187 8.54 -2.34 21.01
C ARG A 187 7.96 -3.49 20.21
N LEU A 188 6.73 -3.34 19.75
CA LEU A 188 6.01 -4.30 18.94
C LEU A 188 6.03 -3.89 17.46
N ILE A 189 5.77 -2.61 17.18
CA ILE A 189 5.79 -2.05 15.83
C ILE A 189 7.24 -1.79 15.44
N THR A 190 7.72 -2.43 14.38
CA THR A 190 9.11 -2.27 13.93
C THR A 190 9.27 -1.00 13.08
N ASN A 191 10.29 -0.18 13.39
CA ASN A 191 10.68 0.93 12.51
C ASN A 191 11.47 0.37 11.32
N ALA A 192 10.81 0.17 10.19
CA ALA A 192 11.40 -0.42 8.99
C ALA A 192 10.72 0.06 7.71
N THR A 193 11.45 -0.04 6.60
CA THR A 193 10.90 0.09 5.26
C THR A 193 10.09 -1.16 4.88
N SER A 194 9.45 -1.13 3.71
CA SER A 194 8.56 -2.18 3.21
C SER A 194 7.14 -2.05 3.76
N LEU A 195 6.31 -3.06 3.57
CA LEU A 195 4.91 -3.10 4.00
C LEU A 195 4.28 -4.47 3.75
N GLY A 196 3.12 -4.73 4.34
CA GLY A 196 2.25 -5.84 3.97
C GLY A 196 2.66 -7.18 4.56
N GLY A 197 3.55 -7.20 5.57
CA GLY A 197 3.85 -8.37 6.38
C GLY A 197 2.77 -8.70 7.39
N VAL A 198 2.93 -9.83 8.08
CA VAL A 198 2.12 -10.20 9.25
C VAL A 198 2.43 -9.32 10.45
N GLU A 199 3.65 -8.81 10.50
CA GLU A 199 4.15 -7.85 11.48
C GLU A 199 3.75 -6.42 11.13
N SER A 200 3.43 -5.63 12.12
CA SER A 200 3.23 -4.19 12.00
C SER A 200 4.57 -3.47 11.89
N ILE A 201 4.68 -2.63 10.86
CA ILE A 201 5.86 -1.79 10.67
C ILE A 201 5.44 -0.35 10.36
N TRP A 202 6.21 0.60 10.82
CA TRP A 202 6.05 1.99 10.47
C TRP A 202 7.37 2.68 10.15
N GLU A 203 7.29 3.81 9.48
CA GLU A 203 8.44 4.67 9.23
C GLU A 203 7.97 6.11 8.99
N ARG A 204 8.75 7.09 9.47
CA ARG A 204 8.59 8.45 9.00
C ARG A 204 9.04 8.54 7.55
N ARG A 205 8.22 9.13 6.69
CA ARG A 205 8.56 9.36 5.28
C ARG A 205 9.34 10.67 5.13
N ARG A 206 9.85 10.94 3.92
CA ARG A 206 10.68 12.10 3.61
C ARG A 206 11.96 12.16 4.48
N ARG A 207 12.63 11.02 4.57
CA ARG A 207 13.94 10.89 5.24
C ARG A 207 15.12 11.23 4.33
N TRP A 208 14.93 11.12 3.02
CA TRP A 208 15.96 11.31 2.02
C TRP A 208 15.70 12.56 1.21
N ALA A 209 16.77 13.27 0.81
CA ALA A 209 16.67 14.48 0.00
C ALA A 209 16.00 14.26 -1.37
N THR A 210 15.98 13.01 -1.84
CA THR A 210 15.34 12.60 -3.09
C THR A 210 13.83 12.36 -2.97
N GLU A 211 13.28 12.30 -1.77
CA GLU A 211 11.85 12.12 -1.57
C GLU A 211 11.09 13.42 -1.88
N SER A 212 9.86 13.28 -2.38
CA SER A 212 9.03 14.42 -2.77
C SER A 212 8.77 15.37 -1.60
N THR A 213 8.95 16.66 -1.83
CA THR A 213 8.61 17.72 -0.86
C THR A 213 7.11 17.89 -0.65
N LEU A 214 6.26 17.23 -1.46
CA LEU A 214 4.81 17.19 -1.26
C LEU A 214 4.43 16.27 -0.09
N VAL A 215 5.32 15.37 0.34
CA VAL A 215 5.12 14.54 1.52
C VAL A 215 5.50 15.36 2.76
N PRO A 216 4.61 15.50 3.77
CA PRO A 216 4.94 16.16 5.02
C PRO A 216 6.12 15.51 5.74
N GLU A 217 6.95 16.31 6.41
CA GLU A 217 8.15 15.80 7.10
C GLU A 217 7.84 14.93 8.31
N ASN A 218 6.69 15.18 8.93
CA ASN A 218 6.17 14.48 10.10
C ASN A 218 5.18 13.36 9.75
N LEU A 219 5.07 12.98 8.47
CA LEU A 219 4.21 11.90 8.02
C LEU A 219 4.82 10.54 8.38
N ILE A 220 4.07 9.74 9.13
CA ILE A 220 4.34 8.32 9.36
C ILE A 220 3.49 7.49 8.38
N ARG A 221 4.11 6.55 7.68
CA ARG A 221 3.43 5.48 6.97
C ARG A 221 3.44 4.23 7.84
N PHE A 222 2.27 3.70 8.11
CA PHE A 222 2.06 2.56 8.99
C PHE A 222 1.43 1.39 8.23
N SER A 223 2.16 0.31 8.07
CA SER A 223 1.66 -0.98 7.56
C SER A 223 1.19 -1.82 8.75
N VAL A 224 -0.11 -1.97 8.87
CA VAL A 224 -0.73 -2.66 9.99
C VAL A 224 -0.75 -4.17 9.75
N GLY A 225 -0.25 -4.92 10.72
CA GLY A 225 -0.18 -6.39 10.71
C GLY A 225 -1.40 -7.05 11.36
N ILE A 226 -1.21 -8.29 11.80
CA ILE A 226 -2.28 -9.15 12.31
C ILE A 226 -2.28 -9.30 13.84
N GLU A 227 -1.44 -8.57 14.54
CA GLU A 227 -1.28 -8.61 15.99
C GLU A 227 -2.60 -8.23 16.70
N ASN A 228 -2.63 -8.33 18.01
CA ASN A 228 -3.74 -7.81 18.79
C ASN A 228 -3.79 -6.27 18.66
N VAL A 229 -4.95 -5.72 18.33
CA VAL A 229 -5.11 -4.28 18.07
C VAL A 229 -4.88 -3.42 19.31
N ASP A 230 -5.21 -3.93 20.50
CA ASP A 230 -5.00 -3.20 21.74
C ASP A 230 -3.53 -3.19 22.17
N ASP A 231 -2.78 -4.26 21.87
CA ASP A 231 -1.32 -4.29 22.06
C ASP A 231 -0.63 -3.30 21.12
N LEU A 232 -1.07 -3.23 19.85
CA LEU A 232 -0.58 -2.23 18.90
C LEU A 232 -0.87 -0.81 19.39
N TRP A 233 -2.06 -0.55 19.91
CA TRP A 233 -2.41 0.76 20.45
C TRP A 233 -1.57 1.10 21.68
N ALA A 234 -1.39 0.16 22.59
CA ALA A 234 -0.54 0.35 23.78
C ALA A 234 0.93 0.67 23.39
N ASP A 235 1.44 0.06 22.32
CA ASP A 235 2.78 0.35 21.83
C ASP A 235 2.87 1.75 21.18
N ILE A 236 1.82 2.18 20.46
CA ILE A 236 1.70 3.56 19.94
C ILE A 236 1.73 4.57 21.09
N GLU A 237 0.94 4.34 22.14
CA GLU A 237 0.92 5.20 23.34
C GLU A 237 2.28 5.25 24.06
N HIS A 238 2.94 4.09 24.16
CA HIS A 238 4.31 4.03 24.68
C HIS A 238 5.27 4.88 23.83
N ALA A 239 5.20 4.76 22.51
CA ALA A 239 6.06 5.49 21.59
C ALA A 239 5.84 7.02 21.67
N PHE A 240 4.59 7.49 21.76
CA PHE A 240 4.27 8.89 22.01
C PHE A 240 4.88 9.40 23.34
N THR A 241 4.73 8.61 24.40
CA THR A 241 5.26 8.94 25.73
C THR A 241 6.79 9.05 25.70
N ALA A 242 7.47 8.08 25.10
CA ALA A 242 8.92 8.05 24.98
C ALA A 242 9.47 9.25 24.18
N ALA A 243 8.75 9.67 23.13
CA ALA A 243 9.08 10.84 22.32
C ALA A 243 8.64 12.18 22.96
N LYS A 244 7.98 12.17 24.14
CA LYS A 244 7.45 13.36 24.83
C LYS A 244 6.47 14.15 23.96
N ILE A 245 5.70 13.49 23.11
CA ILE A 245 4.63 14.10 22.31
C ILE A 245 3.35 14.10 23.17
N LYS A 246 2.78 15.30 23.38
CA LYS A 246 1.64 15.53 24.28
C LYS A 246 0.39 15.94 23.49
#